data_24abc1e9e4de2eb1965ab1fb3d3db604
#
_entry.id   24abc1e9e4de2eb1965ab1fb3d3db604
#
_cell.length_a   1.000
_cell.length_b   1.000
_cell.length_c   1.000
_cell.angle_alpha   90.00
_cell.angle_beta   90.00
_cell.angle_gamma   90.00
#
_symmetry.space_group_name_H-M   'P 1'
#
loop_
_entity.id
_entity.type
_entity.pdbx_description
1 polymer ?
#
loop_
_entity_poly.entity_id
_entity_poly.type
_entity_poly.pdbx_seq_one_letter_code
_entity_poly.pdbx_strand_id
1 'polypeptide(L)'
;MRIFAPLVFVMELLTPKFDTCFFERYAMVTLSNLLGQPYSRLVNRDRPDLQDEVSGIGIEVTRAIRENKNVANALVNEMAGADIKEVNADDLYHINQTGYAYGLGDGSLVGRNEYEYWSLALPLKRILEIKMDKVNNGFYGDFREFDLFVFTKEDLDPAQIEQTIAFMMERQAFQTRLYSRLFVSQIQVLYDCDLYTGQFKKFKVNKAMRRRFYDEAIE
;
A
#
# COMPACT_ATOMS: atom_id res chain seq x y z
N MET A 1 38.97 -8.96 22.33
CA MET A 1 38.67 -9.12 20.90
C MET A 1 37.18 -9.48 20.80
N ARG A 2 36.31 -8.45 20.64
CA ARG A 2 34.86 -8.68 20.48
C ARG A 2 34.61 -8.98 18.99
N ILE A 3 34.14 -10.18 18.73
CA ILE A 3 33.77 -10.63 17.40
C ILE A 3 32.43 -9.92 17.10
N PHE A 4 32.45 -8.95 16.21
CA PHE A 4 31.24 -8.39 15.62
C PHE A 4 30.56 -9.52 14.82
N ALA A 5 29.45 -10.06 15.31
CA ALA A 5 28.54 -10.84 14.48
C ALA A 5 28.00 -9.91 13.38
N PRO A 6 27.97 -10.34 12.12
CA PRO A 6 27.79 -9.42 11.01
C PRO A 6 26.37 -8.84 11.00
N LEU A 7 26.30 -7.52 10.99
CA LEU A 7 25.12 -6.69 10.73
C LEU A 7 24.32 -7.20 9.49
N VAL A 8 25.03 -7.81 8.56
CA VAL A 8 24.51 -8.39 7.32
C VAL A 8 23.39 -9.43 7.54
N PHE A 9 23.50 -10.25 8.61
CA PHE A 9 22.50 -11.30 8.86
C PHE A 9 21.16 -10.74 9.36
N VAL A 10 21.18 -9.62 10.07
CA VAL A 10 19.97 -8.94 10.56
C VAL A 10 19.30 -8.14 9.44
N MET A 11 20.09 -7.56 8.52
CA MET A 11 19.57 -6.86 7.33
C MET A 11 18.84 -7.80 6.37
N GLU A 12 19.35 -9.01 6.14
CA GLU A 12 18.69 -10.00 5.26
C GLU A 12 17.34 -10.49 5.82
N LEU A 13 17.15 -10.46 7.14
CA LEU A 13 15.90 -10.91 7.77
C LEU A 13 14.78 -9.85 7.80
N LEU A 14 15.12 -8.56 7.72
CA LEU A 14 14.15 -7.47 7.87
C LEU A 14 13.78 -6.80 6.54
N THR A 15 14.73 -6.66 5.62
CA THR A 15 14.52 -5.98 4.33
C THR A 15 13.49 -6.67 3.43
N PRO A 16 13.42 -8.00 3.31
CA PRO A 16 12.40 -8.66 2.50
C PRO A 16 10.97 -8.51 3.04
N LYS A 17 10.79 -8.26 4.34
CA LYS A 17 9.47 -8.23 4.97
C LYS A 17 8.67 -6.95 4.70
N PHE A 18 9.35 -5.87 4.33
CA PHE A 18 8.74 -4.56 4.03
C PHE A 18 9.01 -4.11 2.59
N ASP A 19 9.29 -5.05 1.72
CA ASP A 19 9.39 -4.82 0.29
C ASP A 19 8.03 -4.40 -0.32
N THR A 20 8.01 -4.16 -1.61
CA THR A 20 6.79 -3.81 -2.33
C THR A 20 5.72 -4.90 -2.15
N CYS A 21 6.11 -6.16 -2.08
CA CYS A 21 5.24 -7.31 -1.91
C CYS A 21 4.51 -7.35 -0.55
N PHE A 22 5.07 -6.76 0.52
CA PHE A 22 4.34 -6.64 1.78
C PHE A 22 3.00 -5.92 1.61
N PHE A 23 2.98 -4.80 0.89
CA PHE A 23 1.76 -4.01 0.69
C PHE A 23 0.76 -4.73 -0.20
N GLU A 24 1.24 -5.44 -1.18
CA GLU A 24 0.42 -6.28 -2.05
C GLU A 24 -0.21 -7.41 -1.24
N ARG A 25 0.57 -8.12 -0.42
CA ARG A 25 0.05 -9.14 0.50
C ARG A 25 -0.92 -8.57 1.52
N TYR A 26 -0.63 -7.40 2.10
CA TYR A 26 -1.55 -6.76 3.05
C TYR A 26 -2.88 -6.36 2.38
N ALA A 27 -2.86 -5.87 1.15
CA ALA A 27 -4.06 -5.59 0.37
C ALA A 27 -4.85 -6.89 0.10
N MET A 28 -4.18 -7.95 -0.33
CA MET A 28 -4.77 -9.28 -0.58
C MET A 28 -5.46 -9.83 0.67
N VAL A 29 -4.77 -9.85 1.81
CA VAL A 29 -5.31 -10.28 3.11
C VAL A 29 -6.50 -9.43 3.52
N THR A 30 -6.41 -8.11 3.35
CA THR A 30 -7.50 -7.17 3.67
C THR A 30 -8.75 -7.47 2.85
N LEU A 31 -8.62 -7.59 1.53
CA LEU A 31 -9.75 -7.88 0.62
C LEU A 31 -10.36 -9.25 0.90
N SER A 32 -9.54 -10.27 1.06
CA SER A 32 -9.99 -11.63 1.39
C SER A 32 -10.80 -11.68 2.69
N ASN A 33 -10.33 -11.01 3.73
CA ASN A 33 -10.97 -11.04 5.05
C ASN A 33 -12.22 -10.17 5.14
N LEU A 34 -12.29 -9.05 4.43
CA LEU A 34 -13.42 -8.12 4.51
C LEU A 34 -14.51 -8.42 3.49
N LEU A 35 -14.14 -8.89 2.30
CA LEU A 35 -15.07 -9.06 1.18
C LEU A 35 -15.33 -10.53 0.83
N GLY A 36 -14.44 -11.45 1.21
CA GLY A 36 -14.58 -12.87 0.90
C GLY A 36 -14.45 -13.16 -0.60
N GLN A 37 -15.33 -14.00 -1.16
CA GLN A 37 -15.33 -14.30 -2.60
C GLN A 37 -15.74 -13.07 -3.43
N PRO A 38 -15.09 -12.82 -4.60
CA PRO A 38 -14.03 -13.63 -5.22
C PRO A 38 -12.61 -13.37 -4.70
N TYR A 39 -12.40 -12.35 -3.87
CA TYR A 39 -11.08 -11.85 -3.44
C TYR A 39 -10.28 -12.83 -2.58
N SER A 40 -10.91 -13.86 -1.99
CA SER A 40 -10.21 -14.92 -1.24
C SER A 40 -9.37 -15.86 -2.12
N ARG A 41 -9.46 -15.75 -3.46
CA ARG A 41 -8.66 -16.52 -4.41
C ARG A 41 -7.54 -15.72 -5.07
N LEU A 42 -7.38 -14.45 -4.69
CA LEU A 42 -6.30 -13.62 -5.20
C LEU A 42 -4.94 -14.25 -4.89
N VAL A 43 -4.05 -14.16 -5.84
CA VAL A 43 -2.64 -14.51 -5.71
C VAL A 43 -1.78 -13.31 -6.06
N ASN A 44 -0.65 -13.16 -5.38
CA ASN A 44 0.32 -12.12 -5.69
C ASN A 44 1.10 -12.52 -6.95
N ARG A 45 1.12 -11.64 -7.94
CA ARG A 45 1.83 -11.80 -9.23
C ARG A 45 2.32 -10.43 -9.72
N ASP A 46 2.97 -10.42 -10.87
CA ASP A 46 3.37 -9.17 -11.54
C ASP A 46 2.34 -8.81 -12.64
N ARG A 47 1.92 -7.55 -12.67
CA ARG A 47 1.14 -6.89 -13.75
C ARG A 47 -0.26 -7.45 -14.04
N PRO A 48 -1.23 -7.21 -13.20
CA PRO A 48 -1.19 -6.42 -11.99
C PRO A 48 -0.77 -7.24 -10.76
N ASP A 49 -0.58 -6.56 -9.64
CA ASP A 49 0.01 -7.10 -8.41
C ASP A 49 -0.78 -8.26 -7.80
N LEU A 50 -2.12 -8.23 -7.90
CA LEU A 50 -2.99 -9.29 -7.41
C LEU A 50 -3.91 -9.78 -8.54
N GLN A 51 -4.06 -11.10 -8.65
CA GLN A 51 -4.82 -11.71 -9.75
C GLN A 51 -5.65 -12.90 -9.26
N ASP A 52 -6.88 -13.03 -9.80
CA ASP A 52 -7.67 -14.26 -9.80
C ASP A 52 -8.04 -14.63 -11.25
N GLU A 53 -7.33 -15.58 -11.82
CA GLU A 53 -7.56 -16.04 -13.21
C GLU A 53 -8.95 -16.66 -13.40
N VAL A 54 -9.53 -17.29 -12.38
CA VAL A 54 -10.84 -17.96 -12.47
C VAL A 54 -11.95 -16.94 -12.63
N SER A 55 -11.94 -15.87 -11.86
CA SER A 55 -12.90 -14.77 -11.99
C SER A 55 -12.46 -13.69 -12.99
N GLY A 56 -11.24 -13.74 -13.48
CA GLY A 56 -10.70 -12.74 -14.40
C GLY A 56 -10.54 -11.36 -13.75
N ILE A 57 -10.18 -11.33 -12.46
CA ILE A 57 -9.96 -10.10 -11.69
C ILE A 57 -8.46 -9.81 -11.61
N GLY A 58 -8.09 -8.58 -11.94
CA GLY A 58 -6.76 -8.03 -11.74
C GLY A 58 -6.82 -6.78 -10.87
N ILE A 59 -5.94 -6.68 -9.86
CA ILE A 59 -5.90 -5.53 -8.95
C ILE A 59 -4.51 -4.96 -8.92
N GLU A 60 -4.37 -3.70 -9.29
CA GLU A 60 -3.14 -2.93 -9.09
C GLU A 60 -3.13 -2.37 -7.67
N VAL A 61 -2.04 -2.55 -6.95
CA VAL A 61 -1.86 -2.03 -5.58
C VAL A 61 -0.90 -0.85 -5.62
N THR A 62 -1.25 0.23 -4.95
CA THR A 62 -0.38 1.41 -4.90
C THR A 62 -0.47 2.13 -3.56
N ARG A 63 0.45 3.05 -3.37
CA ARG A 63 0.55 3.87 -2.16
C ARG A 63 0.67 5.33 -2.56
N ALA A 64 -0.08 6.17 -1.87
CA ALA A 64 0.05 7.61 -2.00
C ALA A 64 1.27 8.09 -1.16
N ILE A 65 2.46 8.08 -1.73
CA ILE A 65 3.73 8.44 -1.09
C ILE A 65 4.49 9.55 -1.84
N ARG A 66 5.37 10.26 -1.14
CA ARG A 66 6.16 11.36 -1.72
C ARG A 66 7.17 10.88 -2.77
N GLU A 67 7.58 11.81 -3.66
CA GLU A 67 8.45 11.52 -4.80
C GLU A 67 9.91 11.18 -4.46
N ASN A 68 10.44 11.69 -3.36
CA ASN A 68 11.83 11.45 -2.94
C ASN A 68 12.05 10.11 -2.21
N LYS A 69 11.22 9.13 -2.56
CA LYS A 69 11.26 7.77 -2.02
C LYS A 69 12.61 7.07 -2.13
N ASN A 70 13.38 7.36 -3.19
CA ASN A 70 14.65 6.66 -3.43
C ASN A 70 15.70 6.99 -2.37
N VAL A 71 15.75 8.25 -1.91
CA VAL A 71 16.66 8.67 -0.84
C VAL A 71 16.26 8.02 0.48
N ALA A 72 14.97 8.05 0.79
CA ALA A 72 14.47 7.43 2.02
C ALA A 72 14.66 5.91 2.03
N ASN A 73 14.41 5.23 0.91
CA ASN A 73 14.65 3.79 0.80
C ASN A 73 16.13 3.43 0.99
N ALA A 74 17.05 4.24 0.47
CA ALA A 74 18.48 4.02 0.68
C ALA A 74 18.83 4.11 2.16
N LEU A 75 18.39 5.18 2.85
CA LEU A 75 18.63 5.37 4.28
C LEU A 75 17.98 4.28 5.15
N VAL A 76 16.73 3.91 4.85
CA VAL A 76 16.04 2.83 5.58
C VAL A 76 16.74 1.48 5.39
N ASN A 77 17.23 1.18 4.20
CA ASN A 77 17.98 -0.06 3.95
C ASN A 77 19.31 -0.10 4.73
N GLU A 78 19.95 1.05 4.85
CA GLU A 78 21.21 1.19 5.61
C GLU A 78 20.99 1.00 7.12
N MET A 79 19.83 1.42 7.64
CA MET A 79 19.46 1.36 9.03
C MET A 79 18.59 0.16 9.42
N ALA A 80 18.25 -0.71 8.48
CA ALA A 80 17.37 -1.85 8.74
C ALA A 80 17.93 -2.73 9.88
N GLY A 81 17.12 -2.92 10.93
CA GLY A 81 17.48 -3.71 12.11
C GLY A 81 18.21 -2.94 13.22
N ALA A 82 18.52 -1.66 13.02
CA ALA A 82 19.09 -0.83 14.10
C ALA A 82 18.02 -0.40 15.12
N ASP A 83 18.45 -0.20 16.37
CA ASP A 83 17.60 0.49 17.35
C ASP A 83 17.56 1.98 16.96
N ILE A 84 16.39 2.60 17.04
CA ILE A 84 16.19 4.01 16.69
C ILE A 84 17.13 4.94 17.49
N LYS A 85 17.53 4.55 18.70
CA LYS A 85 18.45 5.31 19.54
C LYS A 85 19.91 5.28 19.04
N GLU A 86 20.23 4.32 18.18
CA GLU A 86 21.57 4.15 17.60
C GLU A 86 21.66 4.80 16.22
N VAL A 87 20.54 5.24 15.66
CA VAL A 87 20.46 5.86 14.34
C VAL A 87 20.81 7.35 14.45
N ASN A 88 21.55 7.86 13.47
CA ASN A 88 21.91 9.27 13.40
C ASN A 88 20.64 10.14 13.29
N ALA A 89 20.58 11.20 14.10
CA ALA A 89 19.42 12.10 14.16
C ALA A 89 19.16 12.82 12.81
N ASP A 90 20.22 13.14 12.05
CA ASP A 90 20.09 13.78 10.74
C ASP A 90 19.48 12.83 9.71
N ASP A 91 19.84 11.55 9.73
CA ASP A 91 19.28 10.52 8.85
C ASP A 91 17.81 10.26 9.19
N LEU A 92 17.46 10.19 10.47
CA LEU A 92 16.08 10.11 10.93
C LEU A 92 15.25 11.33 10.48
N TYR A 93 15.82 12.52 10.57
CA TYR A 93 15.19 13.75 10.10
C TYR A 93 14.92 13.68 8.60
N HIS A 94 15.90 13.27 7.80
CA HIS A 94 15.73 13.11 6.34
C HIS A 94 14.68 12.09 5.98
N ILE A 95 14.66 10.92 6.62
CA ILE A 95 13.63 9.89 6.42
C ILE A 95 12.24 10.44 6.75
N ASN A 96 12.09 11.11 7.89
CA ASN A 96 10.82 11.71 8.30
C ASN A 96 10.33 12.78 7.31
N GLN A 97 11.24 13.59 6.76
CA GLN A 97 10.91 14.60 5.76
C GLN A 97 10.50 14.00 4.41
N THR A 98 11.05 12.84 4.06
CA THR A 98 10.73 12.15 2.81
C THR A 98 9.47 11.29 2.90
N GLY A 99 9.01 10.97 4.10
CA GLY A 99 7.80 10.20 4.33
C GLY A 99 7.96 8.69 4.30
N TYR A 100 9.17 8.20 4.43
CA TYR A 100 9.48 6.76 4.42
C TYR A 100 9.94 6.26 5.78
N ALA A 101 9.32 6.72 6.87
CA ALA A 101 9.65 6.32 8.24
C ALA A 101 9.10 4.92 8.58
N TYR A 102 9.68 3.89 8.04
CA TYR A 102 9.30 2.51 8.30
C TYR A 102 9.43 2.13 9.78
N GLY A 103 8.39 2.41 10.58
CA GLY A 103 8.36 2.01 11.97
C GLY A 103 9.40 2.67 12.87
N LEU A 104 9.75 3.92 12.59
CA LEU A 104 10.72 4.69 13.37
C LEU A 104 10.11 5.42 14.58
N GLY A 105 8.82 5.29 14.84
CA GLY A 105 8.10 6.20 15.73
C GLY A 105 8.17 5.91 17.23
N ASP A 106 8.36 4.68 17.64
CA ASP A 106 8.17 4.27 19.05
C ASP A 106 9.45 3.79 19.77
N GLY A 107 10.60 4.04 19.18
CA GLY A 107 11.90 3.64 19.75
C GLY A 107 12.23 2.17 19.59
N SER A 108 11.42 1.43 18.85
CA SER A 108 11.64 0.02 18.55
C SER A 108 12.50 -0.19 17.32
N LEU A 109 12.70 -1.42 16.92
CA LEU A 109 13.40 -1.76 15.68
C LEU A 109 12.65 -1.21 14.45
N VAL A 110 13.41 -0.74 13.46
CA VAL A 110 12.89 -0.30 12.16
C VAL A 110 11.96 -1.37 11.58
N GLY A 111 10.79 -0.96 11.11
CA GLY A 111 9.83 -1.85 10.46
C GLY A 111 8.78 -2.48 11.38
N ARG A 112 8.80 -2.22 12.70
CA ARG A 112 7.80 -2.78 13.62
C ARG A 112 6.49 -2.01 13.67
N ASN A 113 6.50 -0.74 13.32
CA ASN A 113 5.31 0.09 13.41
C ASN A 113 4.73 0.38 12.03
N GLU A 114 3.70 -0.36 11.64
CA GLU A 114 3.01 -0.18 10.36
C GLU A 114 2.37 1.21 10.18
N TYR A 115 2.09 1.90 11.29
CA TYR A 115 1.47 3.22 11.25
C TYR A 115 2.41 4.33 10.81
N GLU A 116 3.65 4.28 11.27
CA GLU A 116 4.63 5.31 10.94
C GLU A 116 4.92 5.33 9.43
N TYR A 117 4.89 4.15 8.81
CA TYR A 117 5.05 4.03 7.38
C TYR A 117 4.01 4.82 6.58
N TRP A 118 2.76 4.85 7.04
CA TRP A 118 1.67 5.54 6.37
C TRP A 118 1.70 7.06 6.59
N SER A 119 2.68 7.54 7.35
CA SER A 119 2.61 8.90 7.88
C SER A 119 2.75 10.04 6.86
N LEU A 120 3.20 9.80 5.63
CA LEU A 120 3.42 10.87 4.66
C LEU A 120 3.07 10.44 3.23
N ALA A 121 1.82 10.58 2.86
CA ALA A 121 1.32 10.24 1.54
C ALA A 121 1.23 11.45 0.59
N LEU A 122 1.38 11.19 -0.72
CA LEU A 122 0.99 12.14 -1.76
C LEU A 122 -0.53 12.35 -1.74
N PRO A 123 -1.04 13.49 -2.25
CA PRO A 123 -2.46 13.65 -2.49
C PRO A 123 -3.01 12.48 -3.31
N LEU A 124 -4.08 11.89 -2.83
CA LEU A 124 -4.72 10.72 -3.44
C LEU A 124 -5.03 10.96 -4.93
N LYS A 125 -5.57 12.12 -5.25
CA LYS A 125 -5.92 12.51 -6.63
C LYS A 125 -4.77 12.31 -7.61
N ARG A 126 -3.55 12.76 -7.26
CA ARG A 126 -2.37 12.64 -8.13
C ARG A 126 -2.00 11.19 -8.42
N ILE A 127 -2.06 10.32 -7.42
CA ILE A 127 -1.76 8.91 -7.60
C ILE A 127 -2.80 8.23 -8.50
N LEU A 128 -4.08 8.60 -8.35
CA LEU A 128 -5.15 8.10 -9.19
C LEU A 128 -4.95 8.50 -10.66
N GLU A 129 -4.58 9.75 -10.95
CA GLU A 129 -4.26 10.21 -12.30
C GLU A 129 -3.15 9.37 -12.93
N ILE A 130 -2.02 9.19 -12.23
CA ILE A 130 -0.89 8.39 -12.72
C ILE A 130 -1.31 6.95 -13.04
N LYS A 131 -2.15 6.34 -12.19
CA LYS A 131 -2.58 4.94 -12.38
C LYS A 131 -3.58 4.81 -13.52
N MET A 132 -4.51 5.74 -13.70
CA MET A 132 -5.44 5.75 -14.84
C MET A 132 -4.70 5.93 -16.18
N ASP A 133 -3.68 6.78 -16.24
CA ASP A 133 -2.88 6.91 -17.45
C ASP A 133 -2.08 5.64 -17.75
N LYS A 134 -1.53 4.99 -16.72
CA LYS A 134 -0.72 3.76 -16.87
C LYS A 134 -1.54 2.57 -17.40
N VAL A 135 -2.80 2.41 -16.97
CA VAL A 135 -3.64 1.28 -17.38
C VAL A 135 -3.94 1.28 -18.88
N ASN A 136 -3.99 2.45 -19.50
CA ASN A 136 -4.28 2.60 -20.93
C ASN A 136 -3.05 2.42 -21.83
N ASN A 137 -1.85 2.33 -21.28
CA ASN A 137 -0.59 2.17 -22.03
C ASN A 137 -0.23 0.70 -22.35
N GLY A 138 -1.17 -0.25 -22.19
CA GLY A 138 -0.96 -1.66 -22.52
C GLY A 138 0.00 -2.41 -21.60
N PHE A 139 0.26 -1.86 -20.42
CA PHE A 139 1.23 -2.41 -19.45
C PHE A 139 0.73 -3.69 -18.74
N TYR A 140 -0.58 -3.86 -18.63
CA TYR A 140 -1.21 -4.98 -17.92
C TYR A 140 -1.84 -5.99 -18.88
N GLY A 141 -1.96 -7.26 -18.45
CA GLY A 141 -2.68 -8.32 -19.17
C GLY A 141 -4.19 -8.04 -19.33
N ASP A 142 -4.91 -8.94 -19.97
CA ASP A 142 -6.35 -8.82 -20.16
C ASP A 142 -7.08 -9.44 -18.97
N PHE A 143 -7.86 -8.60 -18.27
CA PHE A 143 -8.72 -8.99 -17.17
C PHE A 143 -10.16 -8.53 -17.45
N ARG A 144 -11.14 -9.31 -17.00
CA ARG A 144 -12.56 -8.97 -17.13
C ARG A 144 -12.93 -7.80 -16.22
N GLU A 145 -12.38 -7.79 -15.01
CA GLU A 145 -12.47 -6.71 -14.05
C GLU A 145 -11.06 -6.26 -13.67
N PHE A 146 -10.85 -4.96 -13.70
CA PHE A 146 -9.57 -4.37 -13.34
C PHE A 146 -9.81 -3.34 -12.23
N ASP A 147 -9.21 -3.58 -11.08
CA ASP A 147 -9.44 -2.82 -9.87
C ASP A 147 -8.17 -2.12 -9.41
N LEU A 148 -8.33 -1.06 -8.62
CA LEU A 148 -7.24 -0.32 -8.03
C LEU A 148 -7.35 -0.31 -6.51
N PHE A 149 -6.30 -0.75 -5.82
CA PHE A 149 -6.18 -0.65 -4.37
C PHE A 149 -5.16 0.42 -4.00
N VAL A 150 -5.59 1.43 -3.24
CA VAL A 150 -4.73 2.55 -2.84
C VAL A 150 -4.66 2.64 -1.33
N PHE A 151 -3.45 2.59 -0.81
CA PHE A 151 -3.19 3.00 0.57
C PHE A 151 -3.00 4.50 0.65
N THR A 152 -3.72 5.16 1.54
CA THR A 152 -3.56 6.59 1.80
C THR A 152 -3.56 6.89 3.29
N LYS A 153 -2.85 7.92 3.67
CA LYS A 153 -2.93 8.51 5.01
C LYS A 153 -3.94 9.65 5.11
N GLU A 154 -4.42 10.16 4.00
CA GLU A 154 -5.45 11.18 4.04
C GLU A 154 -6.65 10.65 4.81
N ASP A 155 -7.10 11.41 5.83
CA ASP A 155 -8.31 11.07 6.58
C ASP A 155 -9.52 11.57 5.80
N LEU A 156 -10.00 10.72 4.90
CA LEU A 156 -11.09 11.04 4.00
C LEU A 156 -12.43 10.77 4.68
N ASP A 157 -13.28 11.78 4.67
CA ASP A 157 -14.68 11.63 5.03
C ASP A 157 -15.54 11.06 3.86
N PRO A 158 -16.81 10.70 4.10
CA PRO A 158 -17.69 10.18 3.05
C PRO A 158 -17.84 11.10 1.84
N ALA A 159 -17.91 12.43 2.04
CA ALA A 159 -18.06 13.39 0.95
C ALA A 159 -16.80 13.44 0.08
N GLN A 160 -15.62 13.33 0.67
CA GLN A 160 -14.35 13.26 -0.05
C GLN A 160 -14.20 11.93 -0.83
N ILE A 161 -14.78 10.83 -0.33
CA ILE A 161 -14.85 9.56 -1.07
C ILE A 161 -15.78 9.71 -2.28
N GLU A 162 -16.96 10.32 -2.13
CA GLU A 162 -17.88 10.61 -3.25
C GLU A 162 -17.20 11.49 -4.31
N GLN A 163 -16.48 12.52 -3.91
CA GLN A 163 -15.71 13.37 -4.82
C GLN A 163 -14.59 12.58 -5.53
N THR A 164 -13.94 11.67 -4.82
CA THR A 164 -12.90 10.82 -5.40
C THR A 164 -13.48 9.86 -6.46
N ILE A 165 -14.63 9.26 -6.18
CA ILE A 165 -15.35 8.40 -7.12
C ILE A 165 -15.76 9.20 -8.37
N ALA A 166 -16.39 10.36 -8.18
CA ALA A 166 -16.82 11.24 -9.27
C ALA A 166 -15.64 11.65 -10.15
N PHE A 167 -14.52 12.04 -9.53
CA PHE A 167 -13.27 12.35 -10.24
C PHE A 167 -12.76 11.18 -11.10
N MET A 168 -12.72 9.96 -10.56
CA MET A 168 -12.27 8.80 -11.32
C MET A 168 -13.22 8.47 -12.47
N MET A 169 -14.53 8.50 -12.22
CA MET A 169 -15.54 8.23 -13.25
C MET A 169 -15.45 9.23 -14.41
N GLU A 170 -15.31 10.52 -14.11
CA GLU A 170 -15.14 11.59 -15.10
C GLU A 170 -13.81 11.39 -15.88
N ARG A 171 -12.71 11.17 -15.18
CA ARG A 171 -11.37 11.06 -15.79
C ARG A 171 -11.25 9.86 -16.72
N GLN A 172 -11.88 8.74 -16.39
CA GLN A 172 -11.81 7.53 -17.20
C GLN A 172 -12.94 7.38 -18.25
N ALA A 173 -13.90 8.31 -18.31
CA ALA A 173 -15.08 8.22 -19.18
C ALA A 173 -14.74 8.04 -20.68
N PHE A 174 -13.57 8.54 -21.11
CA PHE A 174 -13.10 8.46 -22.49
C PHE A 174 -11.91 7.52 -22.68
N GLN A 175 -11.59 6.71 -21.67
CA GLN A 175 -10.50 5.76 -21.74
C GLN A 175 -10.99 4.39 -22.24
N THR A 176 -10.10 3.64 -22.88
CA THR A 176 -10.40 2.32 -23.44
C THR A 176 -10.45 1.26 -22.35
N ARG A 177 -9.65 1.42 -21.31
CA ARG A 177 -9.54 0.50 -20.20
C ARG A 177 -9.85 1.24 -18.90
N LEU A 178 -10.81 0.71 -18.15
CA LEU A 178 -11.38 1.35 -16.98
C LEU A 178 -11.07 0.52 -15.74
N TYR A 179 -10.88 1.18 -14.61
CA TYR A 179 -11.01 0.51 -13.32
C TYR A 179 -12.49 0.30 -12.99
N SER A 180 -12.83 -0.90 -12.55
CA SER A 180 -14.20 -1.28 -12.14
C SER A 180 -14.45 -0.87 -10.68
N ARG A 181 -13.45 -1.02 -9.83
CA ARG A 181 -13.49 -0.67 -8.41
C ARG A 181 -12.27 0.10 -7.98
N LEU A 182 -12.49 0.95 -6.99
CA LEU A 182 -11.44 1.62 -6.23
C LEU A 182 -11.54 1.20 -4.76
N PHE A 183 -10.51 0.56 -4.25
CA PHE A 183 -10.36 0.29 -2.82
C PHE A 183 -9.45 1.35 -2.21
N VAL A 184 -10.00 2.14 -1.27
CA VAL A 184 -9.22 3.16 -0.55
C VAL A 184 -9.01 2.71 0.89
N SER A 185 -7.77 2.39 1.23
CA SER A 185 -7.38 1.96 2.56
C SER A 185 -6.72 3.08 3.36
N GLN A 186 -7.35 3.43 4.48
CA GLN A 186 -6.81 4.32 5.51
C GLN A 186 -6.30 3.51 6.72
N ILE A 187 -5.99 2.23 6.53
CA ILE A 187 -5.60 1.25 7.55
C ILE A 187 -6.74 0.90 8.53
N GLN A 188 -7.39 1.89 9.14
CA GLN A 188 -8.51 1.71 10.08
C GLN A 188 -9.86 1.56 9.39
N VAL A 189 -9.90 1.91 8.11
CA VAL A 189 -11.08 1.89 7.27
C VAL A 189 -10.69 1.48 5.88
N LEU A 190 -11.48 0.59 5.27
CA LEU A 190 -11.46 0.32 3.84
C LEU A 190 -12.76 0.87 3.25
N TYR A 191 -12.64 1.67 2.20
CA TYR A 191 -13.75 2.02 1.32
C TYR A 191 -13.69 1.15 0.07
N ASP A 192 -14.77 0.43 -0.23
CA ASP A 192 -15.00 -0.34 -1.46
C ASP A 192 -15.92 0.48 -2.36
N CYS A 193 -15.35 1.11 -3.37
CA CYS A 193 -16.01 2.06 -4.26
C CYS A 193 -16.30 1.40 -5.60
N ASP A 194 -17.56 1.34 -6.01
CA ASP A 194 -18.01 0.88 -7.32
C ASP A 194 -17.98 2.05 -8.31
N LEU A 195 -17.11 1.96 -9.31
CA LEU A 195 -16.91 3.03 -10.29
C LEU A 195 -17.90 3.02 -11.46
N TYR A 196 -18.82 2.05 -11.49
CA TYR A 196 -19.95 2.06 -12.44
C TYR A 196 -21.18 2.74 -11.85
N THR A 197 -21.46 2.46 -10.57
CA THR A 197 -22.66 2.98 -9.90
C THR A 197 -22.41 4.26 -9.11
N GLY A 198 -21.15 4.59 -8.83
CA GLY A 198 -20.77 5.72 -7.99
C GLY A 198 -20.99 5.48 -6.48
N GLN A 199 -21.37 4.26 -6.09
CA GLN A 199 -21.63 3.92 -4.70
C GLN A 199 -20.42 3.37 -4.00
N PHE A 200 -20.39 3.46 -2.66
CA PHE A 200 -19.35 2.84 -1.86
C PHE A 200 -19.86 2.17 -0.59
N LYS A 201 -19.07 1.23 -0.08
CA LYS A 201 -19.24 0.61 1.23
C LYS A 201 -18.04 0.93 2.11
N LYS A 202 -18.29 1.11 3.41
CA LYS A 202 -17.25 1.42 4.41
C LYS A 202 -17.09 0.26 5.38
N PHE A 203 -15.87 -0.28 5.48
CA PHE A 203 -15.52 -1.36 6.38
C PHE A 203 -14.56 -0.83 7.46
N LYS A 204 -14.91 -1.03 8.73
CA LYS A 204 -14.03 -0.70 9.85
C LYS A 204 -13.03 -1.85 10.06
N VAL A 205 -11.76 -1.51 10.16
CA VAL A 205 -10.66 -2.45 10.47
C VAL A 205 -10.17 -2.14 11.89
N ASN A 206 -10.59 -2.95 12.86
CA ASN A 206 -10.21 -2.75 14.26
C ASN A 206 -8.76 -3.17 14.53
N LYS A 207 -8.24 -2.84 15.71
CA LYS A 207 -6.84 -3.11 16.09
C LYS A 207 -6.46 -4.59 15.98
N ALA A 208 -7.34 -5.51 16.37
CA ALA A 208 -7.07 -6.95 16.31
C ALA A 208 -7.01 -7.44 14.86
N MET A 209 -7.92 -6.96 13.99
CA MET A 209 -7.88 -7.27 12.55
C MET A 209 -6.59 -6.76 11.90
N ARG A 210 -6.20 -5.52 12.18
CA ARG A 210 -4.96 -4.95 11.63
C ARG A 210 -3.73 -5.74 12.03
N ARG A 211 -3.66 -6.16 13.31
CA ARG A 211 -2.56 -6.99 13.78
C ARG A 211 -2.52 -8.32 13.03
N ARG A 212 -3.66 -8.98 12.90
CA ARG A 212 -3.76 -10.23 12.14
C ARG A 212 -3.37 -10.05 10.68
N PHE A 213 -3.89 -9.02 10.00
CA PHE A 213 -3.56 -8.74 8.60
C PHE A 213 -2.06 -8.46 8.41
N TYR A 214 -1.46 -7.77 9.37
CA TYR A 214 -0.01 -7.53 9.37
C TYR A 214 0.77 -8.83 9.53
N ASP A 215 0.40 -9.67 10.50
CA ASP A 215 1.08 -10.94 10.76
C ASP A 215 0.95 -11.87 9.54
N GLU A 216 -0.23 -11.99 8.92
CA GLU A 216 -0.46 -12.77 7.69
C GLU A 216 0.29 -12.20 6.45
N ALA A 217 0.49 -10.89 6.36
CA ALA A 217 1.19 -10.28 5.23
C ALA A 217 2.72 -10.39 5.31
N ILE A 218 3.27 -10.67 6.50
CA ILE A 218 4.71 -10.89 6.72
C ILE A 218 5.14 -12.32 6.38
N GLU A 219 4.24 -13.29 6.53
CA GLU A 219 4.48 -14.69 6.17
C GLU A 219 4.65 -14.88 4.66
#